data_8a5ca639b061fe51363207aa1d3d7da3
#
_entry.id   8a5ca639b061fe51363207aa1d3d7da3
#
_cell.length_a   1.000
_cell.length_b   1.000
_cell.length_c   1.000
_cell.angle_alpha   90.00
_cell.angle_beta   90.00
_cell.angle_gamma   90.00
#
_symmetry.space_group_name_H-M   'P 1'
#
loop_
_entity.id
_entity.type
_entity.pdbx_description
1 polymer ?
#
loop_
_entity_poly.entity_id
_entity_poly.type
_entity_poly.pdbx_seq_one_letter_code
_entity_poly.pdbx_strand_id
1 'polypeptide(L)'
;MQNQNKQIGFIGLGVMGKPMAMNLIKAGYTLMVHDILPDPVRELVEAGAREGKSPSDIGKQCDVIFTMLPDSPQVEEVVSGERGILEKVRPNTILIDMSSIAPLVAVKLHGEAAKKEVHMLDAPVSGGEPKAIDGTLSIMVGGDQAIFERVKDLLLVMGDSALLVGRIGSGNVTKLANQIMVALHLASMSEAMVFAEKAGVDTEKVFHAIKGGLAGSNVLNAKMPLVLERNFKPGGPIRMHHKDLVNVRDTALEIDAPLPLTTQVMECMKALKADGKAEDDHGGLIQYWEKLAGVTVRKK
;
A
#
# COMPACT_ATOMS: atom_id res chain seq x y z
N MET A 1 20.48 18.25 -0.56
CA MET A 1 20.63 19.32 0.46
C MET A 1 19.52 20.40 0.47
N GLN A 2 18.62 20.48 -0.51
CA GLN A 2 17.55 21.52 -0.53
C GLN A 2 16.39 21.30 0.44
N ASN A 3 16.21 20.12 1.00
CA ASN A 3 15.03 19.77 1.82
C ASN A 3 15.28 19.68 3.34
N GLN A 4 16.51 19.87 3.83
CA GLN A 4 16.84 19.72 5.26
C GLN A 4 16.19 20.77 6.19
N ASN A 5 15.77 21.91 5.63
CA ASN A 5 15.08 22.96 6.41
C ASN A 5 13.54 22.89 6.33
N LYS A 6 12.96 21.93 5.60
CA LYS A 6 11.50 21.81 5.48
C LYS A 6 10.93 21.11 6.71
N GLN A 7 9.80 21.63 7.19
CA GLN A 7 8.99 20.93 8.19
C GLN A 7 8.14 19.88 7.49
N ILE A 8 8.34 18.63 7.86
CA ILE A 8 7.63 17.49 7.24
C ILE A 8 6.54 17.00 8.19
N GLY A 9 5.32 16.87 7.68
CA GLY A 9 4.22 16.21 8.37
C GLY A 9 4.09 14.75 7.92
N PHE A 10 3.76 13.84 8.83
CA PHE A 10 3.43 12.47 8.49
C PHE A 10 2.20 12.01 9.27
N ILE A 11 1.14 11.63 8.55
CA ILE A 11 -0.15 11.23 9.12
C ILE A 11 -0.49 9.80 8.71
N GLY A 12 -0.82 8.98 9.72
CA GLY A 12 -1.06 7.55 9.56
C GLY A 12 0.23 6.75 9.82
N LEU A 13 0.33 6.19 11.02
CA LEU A 13 1.53 5.51 11.56
C LEU A 13 1.28 4.03 11.79
N GLY A 14 0.44 3.42 10.95
CA GLY A 14 0.20 1.99 10.95
C GLY A 14 1.43 1.19 10.48
N VAL A 15 1.22 -0.09 10.13
CA VAL A 15 2.26 -1.05 9.72
C VAL A 15 3.21 -0.50 8.65
N MET A 16 2.69 0.31 7.71
CA MET A 16 3.49 0.91 6.65
C MET A 16 4.02 2.29 7.04
N GLY A 17 3.17 3.17 7.58
CA GLY A 17 3.53 4.59 7.79
C GLY A 17 4.57 4.78 8.88
N LYS A 18 4.53 4.02 9.98
CA LYS A 18 5.53 4.13 11.06
C LYS A 18 6.95 3.88 10.58
N PRO A 19 7.28 2.76 9.90
CA PRO A 19 8.63 2.54 9.39
C PRO A 19 9.02 3.56 8.32
N MET A 20 8.10 4.02 7.47
CA MET A 20 8.38 5.06 6.48
C MET A 20 8.76 6.39 7.15
N ALA A 21 8.00 6.83 8.16
CA ALA A 21 8.32 8.02 8.96
C ALA A 21 9.65 7.86 9.71
N MET A 22 9.93 6.68 10.25
CA MET A 22 11.20 6.37 10.92
C MET A 22 12.39 6.51 9.96
N ASN A 23 12.26 6.11 8.71
CA ASN A 23 13.33 6.27 7.71
C ASN A 23 13.64 7.76 7.44
N LEU A 24 12.62 8.61 7.38
CA LEU A 24 12.81 10.06 7.25
C LEU A 24 13.54 10.65 8.49
N ILE A 25 13.18 10.21 9.70
CA ILE A 25 13.87 10.63 10.93
C ILE A 25 15.34 10.20 10.90
N LYS A 26 15.62 8.94 10.56
CA LYS A 26 16.99 8.41 10.43
C LYS A 26 17.83 9.14 9.37
N ALA A 27 17.18 9.65 8.32
CA ALA A 27 17.81 10.47 7.30
C ALA A 27 18.05 11.95 7.75
N GLY A 28 17.68 12.30 8.98
CA GLY A 28 17.94 13.62 9.57
C GLY A 28 16.85 14.67 9.30
N TYR A 29 15.66 14.27 8.84
CA TYR A 29 14.55 15.20 8.64
C TYR A 29 13.79 15.46 9.94
N THR A 30 13.33 16.70 10.11
CA THR A 30 12.45 17.07 11.24
C THR A 30 11.01 16.76 10.89
N LEU A 31 10.39 15.83 11.65
CA LEU A 31 9.01 15.41 11.43
C LEU A 31 8.06 15.92 12.52
N MET A 32 6.85 16.22 12.07
CA MET A 32 5.65 16.30 12.91
C MET A 32 4.74 15.14 12.53
N VAL A 33 4.35 14.31 13.50
CA VAL A 33 3.61 13.06 13.25
C VAL A 33 2.26 13.07 13.92
N HIS A 34 1.28 12.40 13.30
CA HIS A 34 -0.08 12.25 13.85
C HIS A 34 -0.67 10.89 13.48
N ASP A 35 -1.32 10.27 14.45
CA ASP A 35 -2.17 9.09 14.28
C ASP A 35 -3.30 9.15 15.31
N ILE A 36 -4.39 8.42 15.07
CA ILE A 36 -5.46 8.22 16.04
C ILE A 36 -5.04 7.30 17.20
N LEU A 37 -4.01 6.46 16.96
CA LEU A 37 -3.43 5.58 17.98
C LEU A 37 -2.23 6.27 18.62
N PRO A 38 -2.17 6.37 19.98
CA PRO A 38 -1.11 7.13 20.65
C PRO A 38 0.25 6.41 20.65
N ASP A 39 0.26 5.07 20.63
CA ASP A 39 1.51 4.31 20.78
C ASP A 39 2.50 4.54 19.65
N PRO A 40 2.13 4.47 18.33
CA PRO A 40 3.07 4.78 17.25
C PRO A 40 3.55 6.23 17.28
N VAL A 41 2.71 7.17 17.72
CA VAL A 41 3.09 8.58 17.87
C VAL A 41 4.19 8.71 18.92
N ARG A 42 4.01 8.08 20.10
CA ARG A 42 4.99 8.10 21.19
C ARG A 42 6.34 7.54 20.76
N GLU A 43 6.34 6.39 20.09
CA GLU A 43 7.57 5.77 19.57
C GLU A 43 8.36 6.70 18.63
N LEU A 44 7.67 7.41 17.74
CA LEU A 44 8.32 8.34 16.81
C LEU A 44 8.75 9.65 17.49
N VAL A 45 8.03 10.10 18.53
CA VAL A 45 8.44 11.25 19.35
C VAL A 45 9.72 10.91 20.14
N GLU A 46 9.83 9.72 20.70
CA GLU A 46 11.06 9.23 21.34
C GLU A 46 12.23 9.14 20.35
N ALA A 47 11.95 8.90 19.06
CA ALA A 47 12.94 8.91 17.99
C ALA A 47 13.27 10.32 17.45
N GLY A 48 12.65 11.38 18.00
CA GLY A 48 12.97 12.78 17.67
C GLY A 48 11.91 13.52 16.83
N ALA A 49 10.77 12.92 16.55
CA ALA A 49 9.65 13.64 15.94
C ALA A 49 8.91 14.53 16.95
N ARG A 50 8.04 15.41 16.46
CA ARG A 50 7.10 16.18 17.27
C ARG A 50 5.69 15.66 17.04
N GLU A 51 4.86 15.64 18.08
CA GLU A 51 3.46 15.30 17.95
C GLU A 51 2.66 16.46 17.34
N GLY A 52 1.84 16.16 16.33
CA GLY A 52 0.79 17.03 15.79
C GLY A 52 -0.56 16.71 16.45
N LYS A 53 -1.25 17.74 16.94
CA LYS A 53 -2.52 17.57 17.66
C LYS A 53 -3.69 17.15 16.79
N SER A 54 -3.61 17.40 15.48
CA SER A 54 -4.62 17.05 14.48
C SER A 54 -4.02 17.17 13.08
N PRO A 55 -4.70 16.62 12.03
CA PRO A 55 -4.31 16.88 10.64
C PRO A 55 -4.24 18.37 10.30
N SER A 56 -5.19 19.17 10.78
CA SER A 56 -5.22 20.63 10.59
C SER A 56 -4.02 21.34 11.26
N ASP A 57 -3.53 20.84 12.41
CA ASP A 57 -2.33 21.38 13.07
C ASP A 57 -1.07 21.10 12.22
N ILE A 58 -0.96 19.93 11.63
CA ILE A 58 0.11 19.58 10.67
C ILE A 58 0.00 20.45 9.42
N GLY A 59 -1.20 20.64 8.86
CA GLY A 59 -1.44 21.52 7.72
C GLY A 59 -0.95 22.94 7.94
N LYS A 60 -1.13 23.47 9.15
CA LYS A 60 -0.68 24.80 9.55
C LYS A 60 0.84 24.96 9.63
N GLN A 61 1.58 23.88 9.97
CA GLN A 61 2.98 23.98 10.35
C GLN A 61 3.95 23.37 9.34
N CYS A 62 3.51 22.42 8.50
CA CYS A 62 4.41 21.68 7.64
C CYS A 62 4.39 22.19 6.18
N ASP A 63 5.54 22.02 5.51
CA ASP A 63 5.76 22.40 4.11
C ASP A 63 5.48 21.25 3.15
N VAL A 64 5.74 20.02 3.63
CA VAL A 64 5.47 18.77 2.93
C VAL A 64 4.73 17.85 3.88
N ILE A 65 3.63 17.26 3.45
CA ILE A 65 2.78 16.41 4.28
C ILE A 65 2.58 15.07 3.58
N PHE A 66 2.92 13.99 4.26
CA PHE A 66 2.66 12.63 3.82
C PHE A 66 1.43 12.08 4.54
N THR A 67 0.59 11.35 3.81
CA THR A 67 -0.50 10.55 4.37
C THR A 67 -0.31 9.07 3.98
N MET A 68 -0.51 8.16 4.95
CA MET A 68 -0.45 6.71 4.74
C MET A 68 -1.57 6.03 5.51
N LEU A 69 -2.75 5.98 4.90
CA LEU A 69 -4.03 5.67 5.53
C LEU A 69 -4.67 4.41 4.89
N PRO A 70 -5.63 3.76 5.59
CA PRO A 70 -6.17 2.47 5.17
C PRO A 70 -6.93 2.50 3.84
N ASP A 71 -7.76 3.54 3.58
CA ASP A 71 -8.65 3.59 2.42
C ASP A 71 -9.13 5.02 2.13
N SER A 72 -9.88 5.18 1.04
CA SER A 72 -10.43 6.46 0.55
C SER A 72 -11.17 7.28 1.60
N PRO A 73 -12.10 6.71 2.41
CA PRO A 73 -12.82 7.50 3.43
C PRO A 73 -11.90 8.14 4.47
N GLN A 74 -10.85 7.43 4.93
CA GLN A 74 -9.90 7.97 5.89
C GLN A 74 -9.03 9.06 5.28
N VAL A 75 -8.67 8.92 4.00
CA VAL A 75 -7.90 9.97 3.29
C VAL A 75 -8.77 11.22 3.11
N GLU A 76 -10.03 11.07 2.70
CA GLU A 76 -10.96 12.20 2.58
C GLU A 76 -11.15 12.92 3.92
N GLU A 77 -11.39 12.19 5.00
CA GLU A 77 -11.55 12.77 6.34
C GLU A 77 -10.29 13.52 6.79
N VAL A 78 -9.11 12.91 6.62
CA VAL A 78 -7.83 13.52 7.04
C VAL A 78 -7.46 14.72 6.17
N VAL A 79 -7.76 14.70 4.88
CA VAL A 79 -7.40 15.78 3.97
C VAL A 79 -8.43 16.92 4.02
N SER A 80 -9.72 16.63 3.82
CA SER A 80 -10.75 17.65 3.61
C SER A 80 -11.90 17.62 4.65
N GLY A 81 -11.85 16.68 5.61
CA GLY A 81 -12.86 16.61 6.68
C GLY A 81 -12.75 17.73 7.69
N GLU A 82 -13.62 17.72 8.69
CA GLU A 82 -13.58 18.63 9.83
C GLU A 82 -12.25 18.43 10.59
N ARG A 83 -11.48 19.49 10.80
CA ARG A 83 -10.11 19.46 11.32
C ARG A 83 -9.09 18.74 10.41
N GLY A 84 -9.43 18.56 9.13
CA GLY A 84 -8.54 18.01 8.12
C GLY A 84 -7.40 18.96 7.74
N ILE A 85 -6.45 18.46 6.96
CA ILE A 85 -5.25 19.22 6.55
C ILE A 85 -5.65 20.56 5.90
N LEU A 86 -6.63 20.53 4.98
CA LEU A 86 -7.03 21.69 4.18
C LEU A 86 -7.73 22.81 4.99
N GLU A 87 -8.12 22.57 6.25
CA GLU A 87 -8.74 23.59 7.10
C GLU A 87 -7.78 24.79 7.35
N LYS A 88 -6.49 24.48 7.66
CA LYS A 88 -5.50 25.50 8.07
C LYS A 88 -4.19 25.40 7.28
N VAL A 89 -4.19 24.68 6.17
CA VAL A 89 -3.00 24.50 5.35
C VAL A 89 -2.49 25.82 4.79
N ARG A 90 -1.16 25.93 4.68
CA ARG A 90 -0.53 27.10 4.07
C ARG A 90 -0.48 26.97 2.54
N PRO A 91 -0.62 28.06 1.79
CA PRO A 91 -0.34 28.06 0.36
C PRO A 91 1.04 27.49 0.03
N ASN A 92 1.17 26.85 -1.13
CA ASN A 92 2.39 26.17 -1.62
C ASN A 92 2.86 24.95 -0.80
N THR A 93 2.08 24.48 0.19
CA THR A 93 2.31 23.18 0.82
C THR A 93 2.19 22.06 -0.22
N ILE A 94 3.01 21.03 -0.08
CA ILE A 94 2.94 19.83 -0.93
C ILE A 94 2.34 18.70 -0.09
N LEU A 95 1.19 18.20 -0.50
CA LEU A 95 0.53 17.02 0.06
C LEU A 95 0.85 15.80 -0.80
N ILE A 96 1.33 14.73 -0.18
CA ILE A 96 1.70 13.48 -0.86
C ILE A 96 0.90 12.35 -0.21
N ASP A 97 -0.13 11.87 -0.89
CA ASP A 97 -0.89 10.73 -0.40
C ASP A 97 -0.24 9.42 -0.88
N MET A 98 0.30 8.65 0.05
CA MET A 98 0.93 7.35 -0.20
C MET A 98 -0.03 6.18 0.02
N SER A 99 -1.29 6.46 0.29
CA SER A 99 -2.34 5.48 0.51
C SER A 99 -2.78 4.81 -0.80
N SER A 100 -3.24 3.57 -0.70
CA SER A 100 -3.89 2.87 -1.83
C SER A 100 -5.40 3.15 -1.79
N ILE A 101 -5.84 4.13 -2.58
CA ILE A 101 -7.22 4.62 -2.65
C ILE A 101 -7.78 4.56 -4.08
N ALA A 102 -9.07 4.84 -4.22
CA ALA A 102 -9.68 5.00 -5.53
C ALA A 102 -9.07 6.21 -6.29
N PRO A 103 -8.63 6.04 -7.56
CA PRO A 103 -8.02 7.13 -8.34
C PRO A 103 -8.89 8.39 -8.45
N LEU A 104 -10.20 8.23 -8.54
CA LEU A 104 -11.13 9.37 -8.60
C LEU A 104 -11.15 10.18 -7.30
N VAL A 105 -10.93 9.54 -6.16
CA VAL A 105 -10.81 10.24 -4.88
C VAL A 105 -9.52 11.08 -4.85
N ALA A 106 -8.40 10.55 -5.34
CA ALA A 106 -7.17 11.33 -5.47
C ALA A 106 -7.36 12.56 -6.37
N VAL A 107 -8.05 12.41 -7.52
CA VAL A 107 -8.38 13.52 -8.43
C VAL A 107 -9.29 14.56 -7.76
N LYS A 108 -10.33 14.11 -7.02
CA LYS A 108 -11.22 14.99 -6.26
C LYS A 108 -10.45 15.81 -5.23
N LEU A 109 -9.65 15.14 -4.39
CA LEU A 109 -8.88 15.80 -3.33
C LEU A 109 -7.83 16.76 -3.89
N HIS A 110 -7.20 16.43 -5.02
CA HIS A 110 -6.33 17.36 -5.73
C HIS A 110 -7.07 18.64 -6.13
N GLY A 111 -8.30 18.53 -6.65
CA GLY A 111 -9.12 19.70 -7.00
C GLY A 111 -9.50 20.56 -5.78
N GLU A 112 -9.72 19.94 -4.62
CA GLU A 112 -9.98 20.65 -3.35
C GLU A 112 -8.70 21.33 -2.82
N ALA A 113 -7.56 20.65 -2.87
CA ALA A 113 -6.25 21.16 -2.48
C ALA A 113 -5.84 22.38 -3.35
N ALA A 114 -6.06 22.31 -4.66
CA ALA A 114 -5.76 23.39 -5.60
C ALA A 114 -6.51 24.70 -5.27
N LYS A 115 -7.75 24.61 -4.75
CA LYS A 115 -8.52 25.80 -4.30
C LYS A 115 -7.87 26.51 -3.11
N LYS A 116 -6.95 25.83 -2.41
CA LYS A 116 -6.17 26.35 -1.28
C LYS A 116 -4.70 26.62 -1.67
N GLU A 117 -4.40 26.64 -2.96
CA GLU A 117 -3.03 26.79 -3.49
C GLU A 117 -2.05 25.70 -2.96
N VAL A 118 -2.56 24.49 -2.70
CA VAL A 118 -1.82 23.33 -2.26
C VAL A 118 -1.55 22.40 -3.44
N HIS A 119 -0.31 21.96 -3.58
CA HIS A 119 0.07 20.95 -4.57
C HIS A 119 -0.18 19.56 -4.03
N MET A 120 -0.75 18.66 -4.82
CA MET A 120 -0.98 17.29 -4.39
C MET A 120 -0.42 16.28 -5.39
N LEU A 121 0.24 15.24 -4.84
CA LEU A 121 0.66 14.04 -5.56
C LEU A 121 -0.04 12.81 -4.94
N ASP A 122 -0.42 11.85 -5.75
CA ASP A 122 -0.74 10.49 -5.31
C ASP A 122 0.48 9.59 -5.53
N ALA A 123 0.93 8.92 -4.47
CA ALA A 123 2.20 8.21 -4.46
C ALA A 123 2.11 6.84 -3.74
N PRO A 124 1.14 5.98 -4.09
CA PRO A 124 1.01 4.67 -3.47
C PRO A 124 2.25 3.81 -3.65
N VAL A 125 2.41 2.84 -2.73
CA VAL A 125 3.63 2.05 -2.60
C VAL A 125 3.40 0.56 -2.81
N SER A 126 4.47 -0.14 -3.20
CA SER A 126 4.53 -1.59 -3.28
C SER A 126 5.81 -2.13 -2.63
N GLY A 127 5.68 -3.25 -1.90
CA GLY A 127 6.80 -3.92 -1.24
C GLY A 127 6.44 -4.53 0.12
N GLY A 128 5.34 -4.07 0.75
CA GLY A 128 4.90 -4.52 2.06
C GLY A 128 5.78 -4.00 3.21
N GLU A 129 5.48 -4.45 4.43
CA GLU A 129 6.14 -3.99 5.65
C GLU A 129 7.68 -4.17 5.63
N PRO A 130 8.24 -5.32 5.17
CA PRO A 130 9.70 -5.49 5.14
C PRO A 130 10.38 -4.38 4.32
N LYS A 131 9.86 -4.06 3.14
CA LYS A 131 10.43 -3.01 2.30
C LYS A 131 10.18 -1.61 2.85
N ALA A 132 9.10 -1.39 3.60
CA ALA A 132 8.88 -0.13 4.29
C ALA A 132 9.91 0.08 5.41
N ILE A 133 10.29 -0.98 6.13
CA ILE A 133 11.34 -0.96 7.17
C ILE A 133 12.70 -0.67 6.54
N ASP A 134 13.02 -1.36 5.45
CA ASP A 134 14.32 -1.25 4.78
C ASP A 134 14.48 0.03 3.94
N GLY A 135 13.41 0.79 3.72
CA GLY A 135 13.42 1.97 2.84
C GLY A 135 13.57 1.61 1.35
N THR A 136 13.06 0.44 0.94
CA THR A 136 13.22 -0.10 -0.43
C THR A 136 11.90 -0.28 -1.16
N LEU A 137 10.91 0.56 -0.86
CA LEU A 137 9.61 0.55 -1.53
C LEU A 137 9.71 0.96 -2.99
N SER A 138 8.80 0.43 -3.83
CA SER A 138 8.54 0.97 -5.15
C SER A 138 7.39 1.98 -5.04
N ILE A 139 7.63 3.23 -5.42
CA ILE A 139 6.69 4.35 -5.26
C ILE A 139 6.19 4.78 -6.64
N MET A 140 4.88 4.75 -6.84
CA MET A 140 4.20 5.04 -8.12
C MET A 140 3.56 6.42 -8.01
N VAL A 141 4.16 7.44 -8.64
CA VAL A 141 3.74 8.83 -8.43
C VAL A 141 2.86 9.32 -9.57
N GLY A 142 1.72 9.91 -9.22
CA GLY A 142 0.88 10.69 -10.13
C GLY A 142 0.85 12.15 -9.72
N GLY A 143 0.90 13.07 -10.70
CA GLY A 143 0.79 14.50 -10.46
C GLY A 143 1.67 15.36 -11.36
N ASP A 144 1.99 16.57 -10.90
CA ASP A 144 2.81 17.52 -11.62
C ASP A 144 4.30 17.17 -11.56
N GLN A 145 4.99 17.23 -12.72
CA GLN A 145 6.42 16.92 -12.84
C GLN A 145 7.30 17.83 -11.97
N ALA A 146 7.03 19.13 -11.97
CA ALA A 146 7.88 20.08 -11.25
C ALA A 146 7.72 19.88 -9.73
N ILE A 147 6.52 19.52 -9.26
CA ILE A 147 6.28 19.21 -7.85
C ILE A 147 6.93 17.89 -7.48
N PHE A 148 6.85 16.86 -8.33
CA PHE A 148 7.54 15.59 -8.13
C PHE A 148 9.06 15.78 -7.93
N GLU A 149 9.72 16.52 -8.82
CA GLU A 149 11.17 16.76 -8.71
C GLU A 149 11.56 17.46 -7.40
N ARG A 150 10.68 18.31 -6.84
CA ARG A 150 10.92 18.99 -5.55
C ARG A 150 10.90 18.07 -4.33
N VAL A 151 10.29 16.90 -4.44
CA VAL A 151 10.09 15.95 -3.32
C VAL A 151 10.69 14.58 -3.57
N LYS A 152 11.25 14.34 -4.75
CA LYS A 152 11.82 13.05 -5.16
C LYS A 152 12.85 12.52 -4.17
N ASP A 153 13.73 13.38 -3.65
CA ASP A 153 14.73 12.98 -2.67
C ASP A 153 14.08 12.47 -1.36
N LEU A 154 12.95 13.06 -0.95
CA LEU A 154 12.21 12.60 0.22
C LEU A 154 11.56 11.22 -0.02
N LEU A 155 11.02 11.01 -1.23
CA LEU A 155 10.45 9.71 -1.60
C LEU A 155 11.52 8.62 -1.63
N LEU A 156 12.72 8.92 -2.15
CA LEU A 156 13.85 7.98 -2.22
C LEU A 156 14.48 7.64 -0.86
N VAL A 157 14.14 8.32 0.21
CA VAL A 157 14.47 7.89 1.59
C VAL A 157 13.62 6.68 2.01
N MET A 158 12.42 6.56 1.45
CA MET A 158 11.45 5.51 1.80
C MET A 158 11.38 4.39 0.75
N GLY A 159 12.02 4.57 -0.41
CA GLY A 159 11.95 3.61 -1.50
C GLY A 159 13.20 3.58 -2.37
N ASP A 160 13.46 2.43 -3.00
CA ASP A 160 14.50 2.25 -4.03
C ASP A 160 14.16 2.97 -5.32
N SER A 161 12.87 3.19 -5.57
CA SER A 161 12.38 3.83 -6.79
C SER A 161 11.16 4.70 -6.53
N ALA A 162 11.16 5.89 -7.13
CA ALA A 162 10.01 6.75 -7.22
C ALA A 162 9.87 7.18 -8.68
N LEU A 163 8.78 6.75 -9.32
CA LEU A 163 8.55 6.99 -10.75
C LEU A 163 7.28 7.80 -10.94
N LEU A 164 7.38 8.94 -11.61
CA LEU A 164 6.22 9.69 -12.07
C LEU A 164 5.62 8.96 -13.27
N VAL A 165 4.42 8.41 -13.11
CA VAL A 165 3.75 7.57 -14.10
C VAL A 165 2.65 8.31 -14.88
N GLY A 166 2.37 9.55 -14.52
CA GLY A 166 1.40 10.38 -15.22
C GLY A 166 0.81 11.47 -14.33
N ARG A 167 -0.34 12.02 -14.75
CA ARG A 167 -1.08 13.03 -13.99
C ARG A 167 -1.63 12.48 -12.67
N ILE A 168 -2.18 13.35 -11.84
CA ILE A 168 -2.85 12.97 -10.59
C ILE A 168 -3.85 11.81 -10.82
N GLY A 169 -3.87 10.84 -9.91
CA GLY A 169 -4.61 9.58 -10.00
C GLY A 169 -3.85 8.46 -10.73
N SER A 170 -2.83 8.77 -11.55
CA SER A 170 -2.07 7.75 -12.29
C SER A 170 -1.24 6.84 -11.36
N GLY A 171 -0.76 7.35 -10.24
CA GLY A 171 -0.09 6.56 -9.21
C GLY A 171 -1.03 5.47 -8.67
N ASN A 172 -2.24 5.86 -8.27
CA ASN A 172 -3.25 4.90 -7.79
C ASN A 172 -3.72 3.93 -8.89
N VAL A 173 -3.93 4.38 -10.14
CA VAL A 173 -4.21 3.47 -11.27
C VAL A 173 -3.10 2.43 -11.42
N THR A 174 -1.83 2.86 -11.35
CA THR A 174 -0.68 1.95 -11.43
C THR A 174 -0.65 0.98 -10.24
N LYS A 175 -0.98 1.46 -9.05
CA LYS A 175 -1.11 0.59 -7.86
C LYS A 175 -2.24 -0.42 -8.03
N LEU A 176 -3.38 -0.04 -8.57
CA LEU A 176 -4.48 -0.97 -8.84
C LEU A 176 -4.08 -2.04 -9.87
N ALA A 177 -3.37 -1.67 -10.93
CA ALA A 177 -2.82 -2.63 -11.89
C ALA A 177 -1.83 -3.61 -11.21
N ASN A 178 -0.94 -3.11 -10.33
CA ASN A 178 -0.08 -3.97 -9.51
C ASN A 178 -0.90 -4.94 -8.65
N GLN A 179 -1.98 -4.48 -8.02
CA GLN A 179 -2.81 -5.34 -7.15
C GLN A 179 -3.56 -6.42 -7.94
N ILE A 180 -4.00 -6.14 -9.16
CA ILE A 180 -4.51 -7.16 -10.09
C ILE A 180 -3.45 -8.25 -10.29
N MET A 181 -2.24 -7.88 -10.67
CA MET A 181 -1.16 -8.84 -10.93
C MET A 181 -0.82 -9.65 -9.68
N VAL A 182 -0.70 -9.02 -8.53
CA VAL A 182 -0.42 -9.73 -7.25
C VAL A 182 -1.52 -10.74 -6.95
N ALA A 183 -2.80 -10.36 -7.09
CA ALA A 183 -3.93 -11.25 -6.86
C ALA A 183 -3.92 -12.46 -7.79
N LEU A 184 -3.65 -12.24 -9.07
CA LEU A 184 -3.61 -13.31 -10.07
C LEU A 184 -2.38 -14.21 -9.90
N HIS A 185 -1.24 -13.68 -9.49
CA HIS A 185 -0.07 -14.49 -9.12
C HIS A 185 -0.37 -15.39 -7.91
N LEU A 186 -1.08 -14.87 -6.89
CA LEU A 186 -1.50 -15.68 -5.74
C LEU A 186 -2.48 -16.78 -6.16
N ALA A 187 -3.43 -16.47 -7.03
CA ALA A 187 -4.41 -17.44 -7.53
C ALA A 187 -3.74 -18.54 -8.35
N SER A 188 -2.87 -18.17 -9.31
CA SER A 188 -2.16 -19.14 -10.15
C SER A 188 -1.20 -20.02 -9.34
N MET A 189 -0.47 -19.45 -8.36
CA MET A 189 0.34 -20.19 -7.40
C MET A 189 -0.51 -21.21 -6.63
N SER A 190 -1.65 -20.75 -6.11
CA SER A 190 -2.54 -21.57 -5.29
C SER A 190 -3.08 -22.78 -6.05
N GLU A 191 -3.61 -22.53 -7.25
CA GLU A 191 -4.18 -23.58 -8.11
C GLU A 191 -3.11 -24.58 -8.56
N ALA A 192 -1.95 -24.10 -8.99
CA ALA A 192 -0.85 -24.96 -9.43
C ALA A 192 -0.30 -25.85 -8.30
N MET A 193 -0.14 -25.31 -7.08
CA MET A 193 0.38 -26.07 -5.97
C MET A 193 -0.63 -27.10 -5.43
N VAL A 194 -1.91 -26.75 -5.40
CA VAL A 194 -2.99 -27.69 -5.04
C VAL A 194 -3.12 -28.80 -6.09
N PHE A 195 -2.98 -28.49 -7.38
CA PHE A 195 -2.93 -29.49 -8.46
C PHE A 195 -1.75 -30.45 -8.25
N ALA A 196 -0.55 -29.94 -7.97
CA ALA A 196 0.64 -30.78 -7.74
C ALA A 196 0.47 -31.68 -6.50
N GLU A 197 -0.05 -31.16 -5.39
CA GLU A 197 -0.33 -31.93 -4.18
C GLU A 197 -1.37 -33.04 -4.44
N LYS A 198 -2.45 -32.73 -5.18
CA LYS A 198 -3.48 -33.70 -5.56
C LYS A 198 -2.93 -34.82 -6.46
N ALA A 199 -1.93 -34.49 -7.29
CA ALA A 199 -1.20 -35.46 -8.12
C ALA A 199 -0.16 -36.28 -7.33
N GLY A 200 0.01 -36.04 -6.04
CA GLY A 200 0.97 -36.74 -5.16
C GLY A 200 2.41 -36.28 -5.30
N VAL A 201 2.66 -35.13 -5.96
CA VAL A 201 3.99 -34.57 -6.14
C VAL A 201 4.36 -33.70 -4.92
N ASP A 202 5.63 -33.74 -4.52
CA ASP A 202 6.16 -32.92 -3.44
C ASP A 202 6.17 -31.43 -3.88
N THR A 203 5.31 -30.62 -3.24
CA THR A 203 5.11 -29.22 -3.61
C THR A 203 6.32 -28.32 -3.31
N GLU A 204 7.15 -28.66 -2.33
CA GLU A 204 8.44 -27.96 -2.09
C GLU A 204 9.38 -28.15 -3.29
N LYS A 205 9.47 -29.38 -3.83
CA LYS A 205 10.29 -29.67 -5.02
C LYS A 205 9.71 -28.99 -6.26
N VAL A 206 8.39 -28.99 -6.42
CA VAL A 206 7.73 -28.26 -7.52
C VAL A 206 8.10 -26.78 -7.47
N PHE A 207 7.94 -26.14 -6.30
CA PHE A 207 8.34 -24.74 -6.10
C PHE A 207 9.78 -24.48 -6.54
N HIS A 208 10.72 -25.31 -6.05
CA HIS A 208 12.14 -25.16 -6.40
C HIS A 208 12.43 -25.37 -7.88
N ALA A 209 11.71 -26.24 -8.55
CA ALA A 209 11.87 -26.52 -9.97
C ALA A 209 11.39 -25.38 -10.86
N ILE A 210 10.27 -24.70 -10.50
CA ILE A 210 9.63 -23.71 -11.38
C ILE A 210 9.98 -22.26 -11.07
N LYS A 211 10.46 -21.95 -9.85
CA LYS A 211 10.68 -20.55 -9.40
C LYS A 211 11.67 -19.75 -10.23
N GLY A 212 12.59 -20.41 -10.93
CA GLY A 212 13.59 -19.78 -11.79
C GLY A 212 13.17 -19.68 -13.27
N GLY A 213 12.05 -20.28 -13.66
CA GLY A 213 11.51 -20.25 -15.01
C GLY A 213 10.46 -19.14 -15.22
N LEU A 214 9.76 -19.21 -16.34
CA LEU A 214 8.71 -18.23 -16.70
C LEU A 214 7.54 -18.20 -15.71
N ALA A 215 7.29 -19.28 -14.96
CA ALA A 215 6.29 -19.34 -13.90
C ALA A 215 6.74 -18.64 -12.61
N GLY A 216 8.01 -18.26 -12.49
CA GLY A 216 8.54 -17.55 -11.33
C GLY A 216 7.98 -16.15 -11.18
N SER A 217 7.80 -15.71 -9.94
CA SER A 217 7.41 -14.34 -9.60
C SER A 217 7.89 -13.99 -8.20
N ASN A 218 8.00 -12.69 -7.91
CA ASN A 218 8.28 -12.23 -6.55
C ASN A 218 7.20 -12.69 -5.55
N VAL A 219 5.95 -12.80 -6.00
CA VAL A 219 4.84 -13.32 -5.19
C VAL A 219 5.06 -14.79 -4.86
N LEU A 220 5.37 -15.63 -5.85
CA LEU A 220 5.68 -17.04 -5.64
C LEU A 220 6.85 -17.21 -4.65
N ASN A 221 7.93 -16.45 -4.85
CA ASN A 221 9.13 -16.53 -4.00
C ASN A 221 8.86 -16.08 -2.56
N ALA A 222 8.03 -15.04 -2.36
CA ALA A 222 7.73 -14.52 -1.03
C ALA A 222 6.69 -15.35 -0.28
N LYS A 223 5.69 -15.93 -0.99
CA LYS A 223 4.53 -16.55 -0.33
C LYS A 223 4.58 -18.06 -0.25
N MET A 224 5.22 -18.72 -1.21
CA MET A 224 5.28 -20.19 -1.17
C MET A 224 5.98 -20.76 0.07
N PRO A 225 7.11 -20.22 0.57
CA PRO A 225 7.69 -20.66 1.83
C PRO A 225 6.73 -20.57 3.02
N LEU A 226 5.96 -19.45 3.12
CA LEU A 226 4.96 -19.26 4.17
C LEU A 226 3.83 -20.31 4.08
N VAL A 227 3.39 -20.63 2.86
CA VAL A 227 2.38 -21.66 2.62
C VAL A 227 2.89 -23.03 3.06
N LEU A 228 4.12 -23.41 2.71
CA LEU A 228 4.72 -24.69 3.09
C LEU A 228 4.80 -24.84 4.62
N GLU A 229 5.10 -23.75 5.31
CA GLU A 229 5.19 -23.70 6.78
C GLU A 229 3.84 -23.48 7.46
N ARG A 230 2.75 -23.29 6.70
CA ARG A 230 1.41 -22.92 7.20
C ARG A 230 1.43 -21.65 8.05
N ASN A 231 2.34 -20.72 7.76
CA ASN A 231 2.48 -19.46 8.44
C ASN A 231 1.69 -18.37 7.71
N PHE A 232 0.45 -18.17 8.11
CA PHE A 232 -0.44 -17.13 7.56
C PHE A 232 -0.53 -15.90 8.45
N LYS A 233 0.49 -15.63 9.29
CA LYS A 233 0.56 -14.36 10.02
C LYS A 233 0.54 -13.19 9.04
N PRO A 234 -0.23 -12.14 9.31
CA PRO A 234 -0.46 -11.10 8.33
C PRO A 234 0.78 -10.25 8.08
N GLY A 235 1.29 -10.31 6.84
CA GLY A 235 2.18 -9.31 6.25
C GLY A 235 1.43 -8.40 5.28
N GLY A 236 0.36 -8.95 4.66
CA GLY A 236 -0.63 -8.24 3.85
C GLY A 236 -1.96 -8.98 3.97
N PRO A 237 -2.88 -8.56 4.88
CA PRO A 237 -4.11 -9.31 5.15
C PRO A 237 -5.01 -9.44 3.92
N ILE A 238 -5.71 -10.59 3.82
CA ILE A 238 -6.71 -10.86 2.77
C ILE A 238 -7.72 -9.70 2.68
N ARG A 239 -8.21 -9.17 3.81
CA ARG A 239 -9.17 -8.05 3.82
C ARG A 239 -8.63 -6.80 3.12
N MET A 240 -7.33 -6.49 3.28
CA MET A 240 -6.72 -5.31 2.67
C MET A 240 -6.54 -5.50 1.17
N HIS A 241 -6.08 -6.68 0.74
CA HIS A 241 -6.00 -6.97 -0.68
C HIS A 241 -7.37 -7.01 -1.35
N HIS A 242 -8.38 -7.60 -0.68
CA HIS A 242 -9.76 -7.56 -1.15
C HIS A 242 -10.28 -6.12 -1.29
N LYS A 243 -9.98 -5.23 -0.32
CA LYS A 243 -10.30 -3.79 -0.40
C LYS A 243 -9.67 -3.15 -1.65
N ASP A 244 -8.40 -3.45 -1.94
CA ASP A 244 -7.73 -2.93 -3.13
C ASP A 244 -8.43 -3.42 -4.42
N LEU A 245 -8.87 -4.69 -4.47
CA LEU A 245 -9.61 -5.22 -5.61
C LEU A 245 -11.03 -4.63 -5.72
N VAL A 246 -11.63 -4.20 -4.62
CA VAL A 246 -12.88 -3.40 -4.66
C VAL A 246 -12.61 -2.06 -5.35
N ASN A 247 -11.54 -1.35 -4.99
CA ASN A 247 -11.14 -0.13 -5.68
C ASN A 247 -10.84 -0.38 -7.17
N VAL A 248 -10.23 -1.53 -7.52
CA VAL A 248 -10.04 -1.95 -8.93
C VAL A 248 -11.39 -2.09 -9.65
N ARG A 249 -12.34 -2.83 -9.06
CA ARG A 249 -13.67 -3.05 -9.65
C ARG A 249 -14.43 -1.74 -9.85
N ASP A 250 -14.43 -0.89 -8.84
CA ASP A 250 -15.16 0.37 -8.89
C ASP A 250 -14.56 1.33 -9.94
N THR A 251 -13.21 1.38 -10.02
CA THR A 251 -12.53 2.12 -11.08
C THR A 251 -12.83 1.54 -12.46
N ALA A 252 -12.85 0.20 -12.60
CA ALA A 252 -13.12 -0.46 -13.87
C ALA A 252 -14.56 -0.19 -14.37
N LEU A 253 -15.54 -0.10 -13.47
CA LEU A 253 -16.90 0.29 -13.81
C LEU A 253 -16.97 1.71 -14.39
N GLU A 254 -16.19 2.65 -13.86
CA GLU A 254 -16.16 4.04 -14.33
C GLU A 254 -15.52 4.19 -15.73
N ILE A 255 -14.61 3.29 -16.09
CA ILE A 255 -13.87 3.34 -17.38
C ILE A 255 -14.26 2.23 -18.35
N ASP A 256 -15.28 1.45 -18.02
CA ASP A 256 -15.78 0.31 -18.81
C ASP A 256 -14.70 -0.76 -19.13
N ALA A 257 -13.83 -1.05 -18.16
CA ALA A 257 -12.75 -2.03 -18.30
C ALA A 257 -13.19 -3.43 -17.84
N PRO A 258 -13.05 -4.50 -18.67
CA PRO A 258 -13.41 -5.85 -18.27
C PRO A 258 -12.42 -6.48 -17.29
N LEU A 259 -12.91 -7.15 -16.25
CA LEU A 259 -12.09 -7.77 -15.19
C LEU A 259 -12.47 -9.26 -14.96
N PRO A 260 -12.44 -10.14 -15.97
CA PRO A 260 -12.95 -11.51 -15.82
C PRO A 260 -12.20 -12.32 -14.76
N LEU A 261 -10.88 -12.27 -14.74
CA LEU A 261 -10.05 -13.03 -13.79
C LEU A 261 -10.04 -12.42 -12.39
N THR A 262 -9.92 -11.10 -12.31
CA THR A 262 -9.89 -10.37 -11.02
C THR A 262 -11.17 -10.60 -10.22
N THR A 263 -12.33 -10.59 -10.89
CA THR A 263 -13.64 -10.85 -10.27
C THR A 263 -13.69 -12.23 -9.64
N GLN A 264 -13.17 -13.26 -10.31
CA GLN A 264 -13.09 -14.62 -9.76
C GLN A 264 -12.24 -14.67 -8.49
N VAL A 265 -11.07 -14.04 -8.49
CA VAL A 265 -10.19 -14.01 -7.31
C VAL A 265 -10.83 -13.24 -6.16
N MET A 266 -11.57 -12.16 -6.43
CA MET A 266 -12.34 -11.45 -5.41
C MET A 266 -13.35 -12.35 -4.71
N GLU A 267 -14.08 -13.20 -5.46
CA GLU A 267 -15.03 -14.15 -4.88
C GLU A 267 -14.33 -15.21 -4.01
N CYS A 268 -13.13 -15.68 -4.40
CA CYS A 268 -12.32 -16.58 -3.56
C CYS A 268 -11.92 -15.90 -2.24
N MET A 269 -11.51 -14.63 -2.28
CA MET A 269 -11.18 -13.85 -1.07
C MET A 269 -12.42 -13.63 -0.19
N LYS A 270 -13.59 -13.36 -0.78
CA LYS A 270 -14.86 -13.24 -0.03
C LYS A 270 -15.20 -14.53 0.71
N ALA A 271 -15.05 -15.69 0.05
CA ALA A 271 -15.29 -16.98 0.68
C ALA A 271 -14.36 -17.19 1.88
N LEU A 272 -13.07 -16.88 1.77
CA LEU A 272 -12.13 -16.97 2.89
C LEU A 272 -12.46 -15.98 4.02
N LYS A 273 -12.94 -14.77 3.71
CA LYS A 273 -13.43 -13.83 4.74
C LYS A 273 -14.62 -14.40 5.49
N ALA A 274 -15.55 -15.06 4.80
CA ALA A 274 -16.68 -15.75 5.42
C ALA A 274 -16.24 -16.94 6.30
N ASP A 275 -15.15 -17.61 5.93
CA ASP A 275 -14.51 -18.67 6.72
C ASP A 275 -13.68 -18.13 7.90
N GLY A 276 -13.73 -16.83 8.22
CA GLY A 276 -13.01 -16.20 9.36
C GLY A 276 -11.52 -15.92 9.09
N LYS A 277 -11.05 -15.97 7.84
CA LYS A 277 -9.64 -15.82 7.45
C LYS A 277 -9.29 -14.43 6.90
N ALA A 278 -10.08 -13.44 7.24
CA ALA A 278 -9.90 -12.06 6.76
C ALA A 278 -8.54 -11.47 7.16
N GLU A 279 -8.02 -11.86 8.33
CA GLU A 279 -6.75 -11.39 8.87
C GLU A 279 -5.54 -12.26 8.47
N ASP A 280 -5.75 -13.40 7.82
CA ASP A 280 -4.64 -14.19 7.28
C ASP A 280 -3.89 -13.38 6.21
N ASP A 281 -2.58 -13.61 6.10
CA ASP A 281 -1.79 -13.11 4.97
C ASP A 281 -2.42 -13.56 3.63
N HIS A 282 -2.38 -12.72 2.63
CA HIS A 282 -3.00 -13.03 1.33
C HIS A 282 -2.37 -14.25 0.62
N GLY A 283 -1.17 -14.71 1.02
CA GLY A 283 -0.65 -16.03 0.63
C GLY A 283 -1.54 -17.17 1.10
N GLY A 284 -2.35 -16.96 2.14
CA GLY A 284 -3.39 -17.86 2.59
C GLY A 284 -4.56 -18.07 1.61
N LEU A 285 -4.58 -17.34 0.48
CA LEU A 285 -5.55 -17.55 -0.59
C LEU A 285 -5.61 -19.02 -1.07
N ILE A 286 -4.51 -19.75 -0.99
CA ILE A 286 -4.42 -21.17 -1.33
C ILE A 286 -5.44 -22.03 -0.57
N GLN A 287 -5.84 -21.65 0.64
CA GLN A 287 -6.78 -22.39 1.48
C GLN A 287 -8.17 -22.55 0.82
N TYR A 288 -8.52 -21.65 -0.11
CA TYR A 288 -9.74 -21.79 -0.90
C TYR A 288 -9.67 -23.01 -1.82
N TRP A 289 -8.59 -23.18 -2.59
CA TRP A 289 -8.39 -24.32 -3.49
C TRP A 289 -8.14 -25.63 -2.71
N GLU A 290 -7.42 -25.56 -1.58
CA GLU A 290 -7.24 -26.72 -0.68
C GLU A 290 -8.60 -27.29 -0.23
N LYS A 291 -9.53 -26.41 0.18
CA LYS A 291 -10.88 -26.80 0.61
C LYS A 291 -11.64 -27.47 -0.53
N LEU A 292 -11.58 -26.95 -1.75
CA LEU A 292 -12.23 -27.54 -2.92
C LEU A 292 -11.64 -28.89 -3.32
N ALA A 293 -10.33 -29.04 -3.24
CA ALA A 293 -9.63 -30.26 -3.65
C ALA A 293 -9.56 -31.34 -2.57
N GLY A 294 -9.84 -31.01 -1.30
CA GLY A 294 -9.70 -31.91 -0.16
C GLY A 294 -8.25 -32.30 0.11
N VAL A 295 -7.30 -31.38 -0.08
CA VAL A 295 -5.85 -31.56 0.20
C VAL A 295 -5.31 -30.38 1.00
N THR A 296 -4.09 -30.53 1.53
CA THR A 296 -3.38 -29.44 2.24
C THR A 296 -1.94 -29.38 1.77
N VAL A 297 -1.57 -28.24 1.19
CA VAL A 297 -0.19 -27.96 0.75
C VAL A 297 0.65 -27.57 1.97
N ARG A 298 1.67 -28.39 2.24
CA ARG A 298 2.60 -28.16 3.36
C ARG A 298 3.93 -28.86 3.11
N LYS A 299 4.94 -28.48 3.84
CA LYS A 299 6.22 -29.19 3.86
C LYS A 299 5.98 -30.62 4.32
N LYS A 300 6.59 -31.61 3.60
CA LYS A 300 6.55 -33.05 3.91
C LYS A 300 7.69 -33.43 4.83
#